data_ed18b0b453de5887cd777156deeb05fb
#
_entry.id   ed18b0b453de5887cd777156deeb05fb
#
_cell.length_a   1.000
_cell.length_b   1.000
_cell.length_c   1.000
_cell.angle_alpha   90.00
_cell.angle_beta   90.00
_cell.angle_gamma   90.00
#
_symmetry.space_group_name_H-M   'P 1'
#
loop_
_entity.id
_entity.type
_entity.pdbx_description
1 polymer ?
#
loop_
_entity_poly.entity_id
_entity_poly.type
_entity_poly.pdbx_seq_one_letter_code
_entity_poly.pdbx_strand_id
1 'polypeptide(L)'
;MSKKIVLTGGGTAGHITPNIALLPELEKAGYEVFYIGSYDGMEKRLMADYHIPYYGIATGKFRRYFDLKNFSDPFRVLKGFSEARKILKELQPDVVFSKGGFVSVPVVRAAASLKIPCVIHESDMTPGLANKLCIPVARKVCCNFPETLKSLPAEKSILTGSPIREELLHGNKEAARKLCGFHSDKPVLMIIGGSLGSAVINQSVREALPKLLDDFQIVHICGKDKIDNLLLKTPGYKQFEYVKDDLKDIFAMADIVVSRAGANAICELLALKKPNLLIPLSAGASRGDQILNARSFEAQGFSMVIDEDYLSPGLLIEKVHALYCSRQTYIDAMGKSRQTNACLLYTSPSPRDMRRS
;
A
#
# COMPACT_ATOMS: atom_id res chain seq x y z
N MET A 1 -4.98 -1.17 -33.17
CA MET A 1 -3.74 -1.49 -32.42
C MET A 1 -4.08 -1.56 -30.95
N SER A 2 -3.57 -2.56 -30.21
CA SER A 2 -3.71 -2.64 -28.77
C SER A 2 -3.01 -1.44 -28.11
N LYS A 3 -3.61 -0.87 -27.07
CA LYS A 3 -2.98 0.19 -26.26
C LYS A 3 -1.88 -0.43 -25.41
N LYS A 4 -0.73 0.24 -25.30
CA LYS A 4 0.40 -0.25 -24.51
C LYS A 4 0.65 0.63 -23.30
N ILE A 5 0.83 0.01 -22.15
CA ILE A 5 1.22 0.69 -20.91
C ILE A 5 2.48 0.07 -20.31
N VAL A 6 3.37 0.91 -19.87
CA VAL A 6 4.52 0.48 -19.05
C VAL A 6 4.27 0.87 -17.61
N LEU A 7 4.28 -0.11 -16.71
CA LEU A 7 4.27 0.08 -15.26
C LEU A 7 5.70 0.14 -14.73
N THR A 8 5.92 0.98 -13.73
CA THR A 8 7.20 1.04 -13.02
C THR A 8 7.00 1.39 -11.55
N GLY A 9 7.90 0.93 -10.74
CA GLY A 9 7.94 1.16 -9.31
C GLY A 9 8.78 0.07 -8.66
N GLY A 10 9.33 0.31 -7.49
CA GLY A 10 10.15 -0.73 -6.87
C GLY A 10 10.87 -0.28 -5.61
N GLY A 11 11.70 -1.18 -5.10
CA GLY A 11 12.44 -1.00 -3.86
C GLY A 11 11.70 -1.42 -2.61
N THR A 12 10.36 -1.40 -2.60
CA THR A 12 9.51 -1.92 -1.51
C THR A 12 8.23 -2.50 -2.08
N ALA A 13 7.59 -3.42 -1.35
CA ALA A 13 6.30 -3.99 -1.72
C ALA A 13 5.22 -2.89 -1.91
N GLY A 14 5.28 -1.82 -1.13
CA GLY A 14 4.36 -0.68 -1.22
C GLY A 14 4.34 0.04 -2.56
N HIS A 15 5.42 -0.04 -3.36
CA HIS A 15 5.47 0.51 -4.71
C HIS A 15 5.12 -0.51 -5.81
N ILE A 16 4.92 -1.77 -5.44
CA ILE A 16 4.69 -2.87 -6.39
C ILE A 16 3.24 -3.35 -6.31
N THR A 17 2.75 -3.63 -5.11
CA THR A 17 1.39 -4.15 -4.88
C THR A 17 0.30 -3.33 -5.55
N PRO A 18 0.32 -1.98 -5.54
CA PRO A 18 -0.69 -1.21 -6.25
C PRO A 18 -0.57 -1.30 -7.79
N ASN A 19 0.62 -1.55 -8.33
CA ASN A 19 0.75 -1.85 -9.77
C ASN A 19 0.08 -3.19 -10.11
N ILE A 20 0.25 -4.19 -9.24
CA ILE A 20 -0.44 -5.49 -9.36
C ILE A 20 -1.96 -5.29 -9.30
N ALA A 21 -2.45 -4.46 -8.38
CA ALA A 21 -3.88 -4.17 -8.24
C ALA A 21 -4.51 -3.53 -9.49
N LEU A 22 -3.70 -2.86 -10.34
CA LEU A 22 -4.17 -2.26 -11.59
C LEU A 22 -4.31 -3.27 -12.74
N LEU A 23 -3.64 -4.43 -12.68
CA LEU A 23 -3.54 -5.35 -13.81
C LEU A 23 -4.90 -5.81 -14.34
N PRO A 24 -5.85 -6.27 -13.52
CA PRO A 24 -7.15 -6.71 -14.01
C PRO A 24 -7.92 -5.60 -14.76
N GLU A 25 -7.86 -4.38 -14.25
CA GLU A 25 -8.55 -3.25 -14.87
C GLU A 25 -7.86 -2.77 -16.16
N LEU A 26 -6.53 -2.83 -16.22
CA LEU A 26 -5.79 -2.52 -17.45
C LEU A 26 -6.08 -3.56 -18.54
N GLU A 27 -6.17 -4.83 -18.19
CA GLU A 27 -6.55 -5.92 -19.11
C GLU A 27 -7.98 -5.73 -19.63
N LYS A 28 -8.96 -5.48 -18.73
CA LYS A 28 -10.36 -5.15 -19.10
C LYS A 28 -10.42 -3.93 -20.04
N ALA A 29 -9.54 -2.94 -19.84
CA ALA A 29 -9.45 -1.75 -20.71
C ALA A 29 -8.70 -2.00 -22.03
N GLY A 30 -8.22 -3.22 -22.28
CA GLY A 30 -7.55 -3.63 -23.52
C GLY A 30 -6.09 -3.14 -23.63
N TYR A 31 -5.42 -2.93 -22.50
CA TYR A 31 -4.00 -2.59 -22.48
C TYR A 31 -3.12 -3.84 -22.53
N GLU A 32 -2.09 -3.78 -23.38
CA GLU A 32 -0.91 -4.65 -23.30
C GLU A 32 0.05 -4.07 -22.25
N VAL A 33 0.28 -4.82 -21.17
CA VAL A 33 1.02 -4.33 -20.00
C VAL A 33 2.46 -4.82 -20.01
N PHE A 34 3.41 -3.92 -19.77
CA PHE A 34 4.83 -4.18 -19.60
C PHE A 34 5.32 -3.63 -18.26
N TYR A 35 6.37 -4.20 -17.71
CA TYR A 35 6.98 -3.70 -16.48
C TYR A 35 8.46 -3.37 -16.68
N ILE A 36 8.88 -2.17 -16.24
CA ILE A 36 10.30 -1.81 -16.16
C ILE A 36 10.67 -1.64 -14.69
N GLY A 37 11.66 -2.43 -14.24
CA GLY A 37 12.15 -2.44 -12.86
C GLY A 37 13.65 -2.65 -12.76
N SER A 38 14.18 -2.87 -11.55
CA SER A 38 15.60 -3.18 -11.39
C SER A 38 15.93 -4.62 -11.82
N TYR A 39 17.22 -4.90 -12.11
CA TYR A 39 17.64 -6.24 -12.54
C TYR A 39 17.27 -7.36 -11.55
N ASP A 40 17.43 -7.11 -10.24
CA ASP A 40 17.30 -8.11 -9.19
C ASP A 40 16.46 -7.62 -8.01
N GLY A 41 15.52 -6.68 -8.23
CA GLY A 41 14.68 -6.14 -7.20
C GLY A 41 13.54 -7.06 -6.77
N MET A 42 12.90 -6.67 -5.67
CA MET A 42 11.69 -7.35 -5.18
C MET A 42 10.58 -7.36 -6.24
N GLU A 43 10.49 -6.29 -7.03
CA GLU A 43 9.51 -6.14 -8.12
C GLU A 43 9.63 -7.25 -9.16
N LYS A 44 10.83 -7.68 -9.50
CA LYS A 44 11.03 -8.78 -10.46
C LYS A 44 10.41 -10.08 -9.96
N ARG A 45 10.60 -10.38 -8.67
CA ARG A 45 10.04 -11.59 -8.04
C ARG A 45 8.52 -11.53 -7.93
N LEU A 46 7.98 -10.38 -7.50
CA LEU A 46 6.55 -10.23 -7.31
C LEU A 46 5.78 -10.16 -8.65
N MET A 47 6.39 -9.63 -9.71
CA MET A 47 5.77 -9.57 -11.04
C MET A 47 5.86 -10.89 -11.81
N ALA A 48 6.74 -11.81 -11.41
CA ALA A 48 6.91 -13.11 -12.08
C ALA A 48 5.62 -13.95 -12.12
N ASP A 49 4.80 -13.87 -11.06
CA ASP A 49 3.55 -14.62 -10.93
C ASP A 49 2.45 -14.15 -11.92
N TYR A 50 2.62 -12.97 -12.54
CA TYR A 50 1.59 -12.34 -13.39
C TYR A 50 1.87 -12.46 -14.88
N HIS A 51 2.93 -13.16 -15.30
CA HIS A 51 3.29 -13.41 -16.70
C HIS A 51 3.43 -12.15 -17.56
N ILE A 52 3.79 -11.01 -16.96
CA ILE A 52 3.97 -9.73 -17.64
C ILE A 52 5.43 -9.63 -18.14
N PRO A 53 5.67 -9.19 -19.40
CA PRO A 53 7.02 -8.93 -19.87
C PRO A 53 7.75 -7.93 -18.96
N TYR A 54 8.87 -8.36 -18.38
CA TYR A 54 9.67 -7.61 -17.43
C TYR A 54 11.01 -7.22 -18.01
N TYR A 55 11.35 -5.95 -17.93
CA TYR A 55 12.61 -5.39 -18.41
C TYR A 55 13.41 -4.84 -17.21
N GLY A 56 14.60 -5.39 -17.00
CA GLY A 56 15.51 -4.93 -15.97
C GLY A 56 16.35 -3.74 -16.44
N ILE A 57 16.55 -2.76 -15.55
CA ILE A 57 17.46 -1.63 -15.77
C ILE A 57 18.40 -1.43 -14.57
N ALA A 58 19.51 -0.73 -14.80
CA ALA A 58 20.36 -0.27 -13.72
C ALA A 58 19.65 0.78 -12.88
N THR A 59 19.76 0.66 -11.56
CA THR A 59 19.14 1.59 -10.61
C THR A 59 20.15 2.03 -9.55
N GLY A 60 20.12 3.31 -9.16
CA GLY A 60 20.89 3.86 -8.05
C GLY A 60 19.96 4.19 -6.88
N LYS A 61 20.38 3.89 -5.65
CA LYS A 61 19.62 4.21 -4.44
C LYS A 61 20.33 5.34 -3.72
N PHE A 62 19.78 6.56 -3.79
CA PHE A 62 20.28 7.67 -2.96
C PHE A 62 20.07 7.35 -1.49
N ARG A 63 21.17 7.02 -0.80
CA ARG A 63 21.18 6.78 0.65
C ARG A 63 21.43 8.09 1.38
N ARG A 64 20.68 8.33 2.45
CA ARG A 64 20.77 9.57 3.24
C ARG A 64 22.01 9.65 4.14
N TYR A 65 22.71 8.54 4.36
CA TYR A 65 23.96 8.47 5.10
C TYR A 65 25.15 8.34 4.16
N PHE A 66 26.30 8.73 4.63
CA PHE A 66 27.54 8.67 3.86
C PHE A 66 27.87 7.19 3.55
N ASP A 67 27.72 6.82 2.29
CA ASP A 67 28.06 5.48 1.78
C ASP A 67 28.86 5.69 0.48
N LEU A 68 29.99 5.02 0.35
CA LEU A 68 30.85 5.07 -0.85
C LEU A 68 30.08 4.73 -2.14
N LYS A 69 29.00 3.96 -2.02
CA LYS A 69 28.09 3.67 -3.14
C LYS A 69 27.33 4.90 -3.64
N ASN A 70 27.22 5.96 -2.85
CA ASN A 70 26.62 7.22 -3.31
C ASN A 70 27.41 7.88 -4.44
N PHE A 71 28.71 7.58 -4.61
CA PHE A 71 29.51 8.07 -5.74
C PHE A 71 29.25 7.29 -7.03
N SER A 72 28.87 6.01 -6.98
CA SER A 72 28.54 5.20 -8.16
C SER A 72 27.07 5.29 -8.56
N ASP A 73 26.19 5.68 -7.65
CA ASP A 73 24.74 5.72 -7.89
C ASP A 73 24.31 6.71 -9.00
N PRO A 74 24.89 7.91 -9.16
CA PRO A 74 24.58 8.79 -10.29
C PRO A 74 24.87 8.16 -11.65
N PHE A 75 26.01 7.46 -11.79
CA PHE A 75 26.33 6.74 -13.03
C PHE A 75 25.38 5.58 -13.30
N ARG A 76 24.93 4.88 -12.25
CA ARG A 76 23.91 3.82 -12.38
C ARG A 76 22.56 4.38 -12.80
N VAL A 77 22.17 5.57 -12.30
CA VAL A 77 20.94 6.25 -12.72
C VAL A 77 21.02 6.68 -14.17
N LEU A 78 22.16 7.23 -14.63
CA LEU A 78 22.37 7.59 -16.03
C LEU A 78 22.35 6.35 -16.94
N LYS A 79 22.98 5.25 -16.53
CA LYS A 79 22.92 3.97 -17.24
C LYS A 79 21.46 3.49 -17.34
N GLY A 80 20.73 3.47 -16.21
CA GLY A 80 19.32 3.07 -16.18
C GLY A 80 18.42 3.96 -17.03
N PHE A 81 18.69 5.26 -17.10
CA PHE A 81 18.02 6.18 -18.02
C PHE A 81 18.23 5.78 -19.49
N SER A 82 19.49 5.48 -19.89
CA SER A 82 19.81 5.06 -21.26
C SER A 82 19.12 3.73 -21.61
N GLU A 83 19.17 2.76 -20.69
CA GLU A 83 18.52 1.45 -20.85
C GLU A 83 16.99 1.59 -20.95
N ALA A 84 16.37 2.33 -20.03
CA ALA A 84 14.93 2.61 -20.07
C ALA A 84 14.53 3.31 -21.37
N ARG A 85 15.33 4.28 -21.84
CA ARG A 85 15.08 4.99 -23.10
C ARG A 85 15.12 4.07 -24.32
N LYS A 86 16.06 3.09 -24.35
CA LYS A 86 16.12 2.08 -25.40
C LYS A 86 14.87 1.20 -25.40
N ILE A 87 14.51 0.63 -24.24
CA ILE A 87 13.32 -0.21 -24.06
C ILE A 87 12.05 0.54 -24.48
N LEU A 88 11.87 1.78 -24.02
CA LEU A 88 10.69 2.58 -24.35
C LEU A 88 10.60 2.94 -25.84
N LYS A 89 11.72 3.11 -26.53
CA LYS A 89 11.76 3.30 -28.00
C LYS A 89 11.30 2.06 -28.75
N GLU A 90 11.68 0.87 -28.27
CA GLU A 90 11.29 -0.41 -28.87
C GLU A 90 9.81 -0.73 -28.60
N LEU A 91 9.33 -0.52 -27.37
CA LEU A 91 7.96 -0.81 -26.98
C LEU A 91 6.93 0.19 -27.52
N GLN A 92 7.32 1.47 -27.64
CA GLN A 92 6.44 2.57 -28.03
C GLN A 92 5.12 2.61 -27.24
N PRO A 93 5.17 2.65 -25.88
CA PRO A 93 3.95 2.65 -25.10
C PRO A 93 3.18 3.98 -25.23
N ASP A 94 1.85 3.89 -25.10
CA ASP A 94 0.97 5.06 -25.10
C ASP A 94 1.10 5.87 -23.81
N VAL A 95 1.45 5.20 -22.69
CA VAL A 95 1.58 5.81 -21.38
C VAL A 95 2.54 5.04 -20.47
N VAL A 96 3.22 5.77 -19.58
CA VAL A 96 4.00 5.19 -18.49
C VAL A 96 3.30 5.54 -17.17
N PHE A 97 3.03 4.53 -16.36
CA PHE A 97 2.52 4.71 -14.99
C PHE A 97 3.59 4.36 -13.97
N SER A 98 3.83 5.27 -13.02
CA SER A 98 4.82 5.10 -11.96
C SER A 98 4.19 5.16 -10.58
N LYS A 99 4.37 4.10 -9.80
CA LYS A 99 4.00 4.07 -8.38
C LYS A 99 5.08 4.66 -7.45
N GLY A 100 6.19 5.12 -8.02
CA GLY A 100 7.28 5.73 -7.27
C GLY A 100 8.40 4.75 -6.88
N GLY A 101 9.21 5.18 -5.92
CA GLY A 101 10.46 4.50 -5.58
C GLY A 101 11.61 4.91 -6.51
N PHE A 102 12.84 4.68 -6.06
CA PHE A 102 14.06 5.11 -6.79
C PHE A 102 14.19 4.47 -8.19
N VAL A 103 13.58 3.31 -8.39
CA VAL A 103 13.57 2.57 -9.68
C VAL A 103 12.84 3.33 -10.77
N SER A 104 11.80 4.08 -10.42
CA SER A 104 10.96 4.78 -11.40
C SER A 104 11.59 6.05 -11.97
N VAL A 105 12.55 6.67 -11.28
CA VAL A 105 13.13 7.94 -11.72
C VAL A 105 13.75 7.86 -13.12
N PRO A 106 14.65 6.91 -13.43
CA PRO A 106 15.20 6.79 -14.78
C PRO A 106 14.14 6.49 -15.83
N VAL A 107 13.10 5.71 -15.50
CA VAL A 107 12.03 5.32 -16.43
C VAL A 107 11.16 6.54 -16.79
N VAL A 108 10.67 7.28 -15.79
CA VAL A 108 9.83 8.47 -15.99
C VAL A 108 10.59 9.56 -16.75
N ARG A 109 11.86 9.79 -16.42
CA ARG A 109 12.70 10.75 -17.13
C ARG A 109 12.96 10.35 -18.57
N ALA A 110 13.21 9.06 -18.83
CA ALA A 110 13.39 8.52 -20.18
C ALA A 110 12.10 8.67 -21.01
N ALA A 111 10.96 8.33 -20.45
CA ALA A 111 9.66 8.48 -21.10
C ALA A 111 9.40 9.96 -21.48
N ALA A 112 9.64 10.88 -20.55
CA ALA A 112 9.51 12.32 -20.82
C ALA A 112 10.43 12.79 -21.96
N SER A 113 11.67 12.30 -22.03
CA SER A 113 12.60 12.62 -23.13
C SER A 113 12.14 12.13 -24.50
N LEU A 114 11.27 11.12 -24.52
CA LEU A 114 10.63 10.56 -25.70
C LEU A 114 9.23 11.12 -25.97
N LYS A 115 8.77 12.10 -25.16
CA LYS A 115 7.42 12.68 -25.19
C LYS A 115 6.30 11.66 -24.93
N ILE A 116 6.62 10.56 -24.24
CA ILE A 116 5.62 9.58 -23.79
C ILE A 116 4.98 10.14 -22.52
N PRO A 117 3.63 10.26 -22.45
CA PRO A 117 2.95 10.77 -21.28
C PRO A 117 3.20 9.90 -20.06
N CYS A 118 3.49 10.54 -18.91
CA CYS A 118 3.73 9.86 -17.65
C CYS A 118 2.67 10.25 -16.61
N VAL A 119 2.07 9.25 -16.00
CA VAL A 119 1.23 9.40 -14.81
C VAL A 119 2.01 8.86 -13.62
N ILE A 120 2.18 9.66 -12.58
CA ILE A 120 2.85 9.25 -11.35
C ILE A 120 1.88 9.22 -10.18
N HIS A 121 2.13 8.40 -9.21
CA HIS A 121 1.30 8.27 -8.02
C HIS A 121 2.12 8.47 -6.75
N GLU A 122 1.66 9.38 -5.89
CA GLU A 122 2.20 9.58 -4.56
C GLU A 122 1.31 8.87 -3.53
N SER A 123 1.91 8.00 -2.75
CA SER A 123 1.18 7.20 -1.75
C SER A 123 1.13 7.87 -0.39
N ASP A 124 2.22 8.50 0.02
CA ASP A 124 2.35 9.12 1.34
C ASP A 124 1.86 10.56 1.32
N MET A 125 1.61 11.13 2.49
CA MET A 125 1.10 12.48 2.61
C MET A 125 2.10 13.52 2.09
N THR A 126 3.40 13.24 2.20
CA THR A 126 4.46 14.12 1.66
C THR A 126 5.19 13.46 0.50
N PRO A 127 5.34 14.16 -0.66
CA PRO A 127 6.03 13.59 -1.81
C PRO A 127 7.45 13.15 -1.48
N GLY A 128 7.73 11.87 -1.76
CA GLY A 128 9.07 11.31 -1.63
C GLY A 128 10.06 11.90 -2.64
N LEU A 129 11.37 11.79 -2.38
CA LEU A 129 12.41 12.34 -3.25
C LEU A 129 12.29 11.85 -4.71
N ALA A 130 12.00 10.58 -4.91
CA ALA A 130 11.83 10.01 -6.25
C ALA A 130 10.69 10.71 -7.00
N ASN A 131 9.53 10.89 -6.35
CA ASN A 131 8.40 11.58 -6.96
C ASN A 131 8.69 13.07 -7.16
N LYS A 132 9.37 13.75 -6.23
CA LYS A 132 9.81 15.15 -6.42
C LYS A 132 10.63 15.34 -7.69
N LEU A 133 11.50 14.36 -8.03
CA LEU A 133 12.28 14.37 -9.26
C LEU A 133 11.43 14.08 -10.52
N CYS A 134 10.29 13.40 -10.38
CA CYS A 134 9.41 13.02 -11.49
C CYS A 134 8.27 14.03 -11.74
N ILE A 135 7.78 14.72 -10.70
CA ILE A 135 6.69 15.70 -10.78
C ILE A 135 6.84 16.72 -11.91
N PRO A 136 8.03 17.37 -12.12
CA PRO A 136 8.16 18.38 -13.17
C PRO A 136 7.84 17.87 -14.57
N VAL A 137 8.13 16.60 -14.86
CA VAL A 137 7.97 15.98 -16.18
C VAL A 137 6.72 15.11 -16.31
N ALA A 138 6.02 14.87 -15.21
CA ALA A 138 4.77 14.10 -15.23
C ALA A 138 3.63 14.90 -15.88
N ARG A 139 2.80 14.19 -16.64
CA ARG A 139 1.56 14.73 -17.22
C ARG A 139 0.47 14.87 -16.16
N LYS A 140 0.34 13.86 -15.29
CA LYS A 140 -0.59 13.84 -14.15
C LYS A 140 0.11 13.27 -12.91
N VAL A 141 -0.30 13.78 -11.76
CA VAL A 141 0.17 13.35 -10.44
C VAL A 141 -1.03 12.94 -9.60
N CYS A 142 -1.15 11.67 -9.34
CA CYS A 142 -2.20 11.09 -8.51
C CYS A 142 -1.73 11.03 -7.05
N CYS A 143 -2.63 11.17 -6.08
CA CYS A 143 -2.29 11.06 -4.67
C CYS A 143 -3.40 10.43 -3.83
N ASN A 144 -3.01 9.90 -2.65
CA ASN A 144 -3.92 9.28 -1.71
C ASN A 144 -4.62 10.28 -0.79
N PHE A 145 -3.95 11.37 -0.43
CA PHE A 145 -4.40 12.26 0.64
C PHE A 145 -4.79 13.64 0.11
N PRO A 146 -5.89 14.24 0.59
CA PRO A 146 -6.28 15.59 0.21
C PRO A 146 -5.20 16.64 0.55
N GLU A 147 -4.49 16.44 1.65
CA GLU A 147 -3.43 17.33 2.11
C GLU A 147 -2.25 17.38 1.12
N THR A 148 -1.98 16.25 0.44
CA THR A 148 -0.91 16.15 -0.55
C THR A 148 -1.13 17.11 -1.72
N LEU A 149 -2.38 17.39 -2.10
CA LEU A 149 -2.71 18.32 -3.17
C LEU A 149 -2.13 19.71 -2.94
N LYS A 150 -1.99 20.15 -1.66
CA LYS A 150 -1.43 21.46 -1.31
C LYS A 150 0.06 21.59 -1.66
N SER A 151 0.76 20.45 -1.76
CA SER A 151 2.19 20.39 -2.07
C SER A 151 2.50 20.02 -3.52
N LEU A 152 1.46 19.82 -4.34
CA LEU A 152 1.57 19.39 -5.74
C LEU A 152 1.09 20.50 -6.69
N PRO A 153 1.57 20.53 -7.95
CA PRO A 153 1.06 21.45 -8.96
C PRO A 153 -0.43 21.21 -9.24
N ALA A 154 -1.27 22.22 -8.99
CA ALA A 154 -2.73 22.09 -9.03
C ALA A 154 -3.26 21.61 -10.40
N GLU A 155 -2.65 22.09 -11.50
CA GLU A 155 -3.09 21.82 -12.88
C GLU A 155 -2.93 20.36 -13.32
N LYS A 156 -2.10 19.59 -12.63
CA LYS A 156 -1.86 18.17 -12.96
C LYS A 156 -2.11 17.19 -11.81
N SER A 157 -2.56 17.67 -10.66
CA SER A 157 -2.76 16.84 -9.47
C SER A 157 -4.20 16.36 -9.35
N ILE A 158 -4.38 15.10 -8.98
CA ILE A 158 -5.69 14.44 -8.84
C ILE A 158 -5.68 13.61 -7.56
N LEU A 159 -6.71 13.81 -6.72
CA LEU A 159 -6.97 12.94 -5.58
C LEU A 159 -7.67 11.68 -6.09
N THR A 160 -6.98 10.54 -6.07
CA THR A 160 -7.49 9.28 -6.59
C THR A 160 -7.69 8.22 -5.51
N GLY A 161 -6.98 8.32 -4.39
CA GLY A 161 -6.76 7.19 -3.51
C GLY A 161 -5.74 6.21 -4.09
N SER A 162 -5.56 5.06 -3.45
CA SER A 162 -4.67 3.98 -3.91
C SER A 162 -5.41 2.94 -4.73
N PRO A 163 -4.76 2.33 -5.75
CA PRO A 163 -5.27 1.09 -6.34
C PRO A 163 -5.39 -0.01 -5.28
N ILE A 164 -6.57 -0.60 -5.18
CA ILE A 164 -6.88 -1.66 -4.22
C ILE A 164 -7.05 -2.97 -4.98
N ARG A 165 -6.49 -4.04 -4.43
CA ARG A 165 -6.65 -5.39 -4.99
C ARG A 165 -8.13 -5.79 -4.93
N GLU A 166 -8.73 -6.00 -6.09
CA GLU A 166 -10.17 -6.34 -6.21
C GLU A 166 -10.52 -7.59 -5.40
N GLU A 167 -9.61 -8.56 -5.36
CA GLU A 167 -9.79 -9.79 -4.59
C GLU A 167 -10.12 -9.56 -3.11
N LEU A 168 -9.60 -8.48 -2.50
CA LEU A 168 -9.86 -8.17 -1.09
C LEU A 168 -11.34 -7.82 -0.82
N LEU A 169 -12.08 -7.39 -1.84
CA LEU A 169 -13.50 -7.03 -1.75
C LEU A 169 -14.41 -8.26 -1.76
N HIS A 170 -13.89 -9.43 -2.13
CA HIS A 170 -14.65 -10.66 -2.36
C HIS A 170 -14.25 -11.80 -1.42
N GLY A 171 -14.08 -11.49 -0.13
CA GLY A 171 -13.73 -12.49 0.87
C GLY A 171 -14.94 -13.28 1.40
N ASN A 172 -14.67 -14.50 1.89
CA ASN A 172 -15.64 -15.39 2.49
C ASN A 172 -15.41 -15.50 4.01
N LYS A 173 -16.31 -14.93 4.81
CA LYS A 173 -16.26 -14.93 6.27
C LYS A 173 -16.24 -16.36 6.86
N GLU A 174 -17.05 -17.25 6.32
CA GLU A 174 -17.17 -18.62 6.84
C GLU A 174 -15.90 -19.46 6.57
N ALA A 175 -15.27 -19.25 5.41
CA ALA A 175 -13.97 -19.86 5.10
C ALA A 175 -12.91 -19.44 6.11
N ALA A 176 -12.84 -18.13 6.44
CA ALA A 176 -11.90 -17.64 7.45
C ALA A 176 -12.21 -18.15 8.86
N ARG A 177 -13.48 -18.24 9.25
CA ARG A 177 -13.85 -18.83 10.55
C ARG A 177 -13.37 -20.27 10.67
N LYS A 178 -13.55 -21.06 9.62
CA LYS A 178 -13.08 -22.45 9.55
C LYS A 178 -11.55 -22.52 9.61
N LEU A 179 -10.86 -21.68 8.84
CA LEU A 179 -9.39 -21.59 8.83
C LEU A 179 -8.82 -21.25 10.22
N CYS A 180 -9.47 -20.34 10.95
CA CYS A 180 -9.04 -19.91 12.28
C CYS A 180 -9.52 -20.84 13.40
N GLY A 181 -10.46 -21.74 13.15
CA GLY A 181 -11.10 -22.58 14.18
C GLY A 181 -12.01 -21.76 15.12
N PHE A 182 -12.69 -20.75 14.60
CA PHE A 182 -13.57 -19.86 15.36
C PHE A 182 -15.03 -20.36 15.32
N HIS A 183 -15.57 -20.72 16.47
CA HIS A 183 -16.89 -21.35 16.58
C HIS A 183 -17.89 -20.52 17.40
N SER A 184 -17.43 -19.51 18.16
CA SER A 184 -18.32 -18.66 18.95
C SER A 184 -18.85 -17.48 18.13
N ASP A 185 -19.94 -16.85 18.62
CA ASP A 185 -20.51 -15.64 18.00
C ASP A 185 -19.81 -14.35 18.40
N LYS A 186 -18.73 -14.42 19.17
CA LYS A 186 -17.93 -13.25 19.54
C LYS A 186 -17.43 -12.53 18.28
N PRO A 187 -17.39 -11.19 18.33
CA PRO A 187 -16.79 -10.40 17.24
C PRO A 187 -15.31 -10.75 17.05
N VAL A 188 -14.83 -10.52 15.83
CA VAL A 188 -13.46 -10.86 15.46
C VAL A 188 -12.62 -9.59 15.38
N LEU A 189 -11.57 -9.56 16.20
CA LEU A 189 -10.49 -8.57 16.14
C LEU A 189 -9.35 -9.11 15.29
N MET A 190 -9.04 -8.42 14.19
CA MET A 190 -7.86 -8.70 13.38
C MET A 190 -6.70 -7.78 13.77
N ILE A 191 -5.50 -8.34 13.88
CA ILE A 191 -4.28 -7.58 14.19
C ILE A 191 -3.24 -7.84 13.10
N ILE A 192 -2.71 -6.74 12.52
CA ILE A 192 -1.71 -6.81 11.46
C ILE A 192 -0.62 -5.73 11.64
N GLY A 193 0.59 -6.15 11.96
CA GLY A 193 1.74 -5.27 12.19
C GLY A 193 2.47 -4.79 10.93
N GLY A 194 1.87 -4.96 9.73
CA GLY A 194 2.51 -4.74 8.44
C GLY A 194 3.26 -5.98 7.93
N SER A 195 3.87 -5.89 6.74
CA SER A 195 4.50 -7.03 6.05
C SER A 195 5.64 -7.71 6.82
N LEU A 196 6.35 -6.96 7.67
CA LEU A 196 7.42 -7.50 8.53
C LEU A 196 6.93 -7.86 9.93
N GLY A 197 5.68 -7.53 10.26
CA GLY A 197 5.16 -7.59 11.62
C GLY A 197 5.82 -6.56 12.56
N SER A 198 5.23 -6.35 13.73
CA SER A 198 5.70 -5.39 14.75
C SER A 198 5.89 -6.08 16.09
N ALA A 199 7.12 -6.10 16.59
CA ALA A 199 7.42 -6.67 17.91
C ALA A 199 6.64 -5.95 19.02
N VAL A 200 6.56 -4.61 18.96
CA VAL A 200 5.87 -3.78 19.96
C VAL A 200 4.37 -4.08 19.99
N ILE A 201 3.72 -4.09 18.83
CA ILE A 201 2.28 -4.45 18.73
C ILE A 201 2.06 -5.89 19.20
N ASN A 202 2.89 -6.83 18.73
CA ASN A 202 2.76 -8.24 19.11
C ASN A 202 2.85 -8.45 20.62
N GLN A 203 3.80 -7.78 21.27
CA GLN A 203 3.97 -7.85 22.73
C GLN A 203 2.75 -7.27 23.44
N SER A 204 2.34 -6.05 23.09
CA SER A 204 1.21 -5.37 23.73
C SER A 204 -0.10 -6.18 23.59
N VAL A 205 -0.30 -6.80 22.43
CA VAL A 205 -1.46 -7.67 22.17
C VAL A 205 -1.42 -8.92 23.02
N ARG A 206 -0.26 -9.58 23.14
CA ARG A 206 -0.12 -10.81 23.93
C ARG A 206 -0.33 -10.56 25.42
N GLU A 207 0.16 -9.44 25.92
CA GLU A 207 -0.09 -9.01 27.31
C GLU A 207 -1.57 -8.65 27.55
N ALA A 208 -2.25 -8.08 26.56
CA ALA A 208 -3.67 -7.76 26.60
C ALA A 208 -4.60 -8.97 26.34
N LEU A 209 -4.05 -10.07 25.83
CA LEU A 209 -4.80 -11.21 25.30
C LEU A 209 -5.83 -11.80 26.25
N PRO A 210 -5.54 -12.03 27.57
CA PRO A 210 -6.54 -12.59 28.49
C PRO A 210 -7.82 -11.77 28.56
N LYS A 211 -7.68 -10.43 28.56
CA LYS A 211 -8.83 -9.53 28.63
C LYS A 211 -9.55 -9.38 27.29
N LEU A 212 -8.82 -9.30 26.19
CA LEU A 212 -9.41 -9.21 24.86
C LEU A 212 -10.21 -10.46 24.49
N LEU A 213 -9.78 -11.64 24.93
CA LEU A 213 -10.49 -12.91 24.68
C LEU A 213 -11.79 -13.06 25.47
N ASP A 214 -12.02 -12.22 26.50
CA ASP A 214 -13.32 -12.20 27.17
C ASP A 214 -14.44 -11.80 26.20
N ASP A 215 -14.15 -10.87 25.25
CA ASP A 215 -15.15 -10.29 24.35
C ASP A 215 -14.92 -10.56 22.86
N PHE A 216 -13.71 -10.94 22.45
CA PHE A 216 -13.34 -11.11 21.03
C PHE A 216 -12.76 -12.48 20.74
N GLN A 217 -12.89 -12.92 19.50
CA GLN A 217 -11.98 -13.89 18.86
C GLN A 217 -10.90 -13.06 18.12
N ILE A 218 -9.65 -13.54 18.14
CA ILE A 218 -8.52 -12.74 17.68
C ILE A 218 -7.72 -13.49 16.60
N VAL A 219 -7.61 -12.89 15.41
CA VAL A 219 -6.67 -13.32 14.38
C VAL A 219 -5.50 -12.35 14.32
N HIS A 220 -4.27 -12.87 14.50
CA HIS A 220 -3.06 -12.07 14.63
C HIS A 220 -2.01 -12.43 13.58
N ILE A 221 -1.74 -11.53 12.64
CA ILE A 221 -0.68 -11.66 11.66
C ILE A 221 0.59 -11.03 12.23
N CYS A 222 1.43 -11.88 12.84
CA CYS A 222 2.55 -11.48 13.68
C CYS A 222 3.78 -11.01 12.90
N GLY A 223 3.94 -11.48 11.65
CA GLY A 223 5.17 -11.36 10.87
C GLY A 223 6.05 -12.60 10.96
N LYS A 224 6.97 -12.73 10.00
CA LYS A 224 7.86 -13.87 9.87
C LYS A 224 8.70 -14.09 11.15
N ASP A 225 8.82 -15.34 11.58
CA ASP A 225 9.57 -15.81 12.76
C ASP A 225 9.09 -15.16 14.09
N LYS A 226 7.80 -14.69 14.15
CA LYS A 226 7.26 -13.99 15.33
C LYS A 226 6.03 -14.65 15.94
N ILE A 227 5.72 -15.89 15.58
CA ILE A 227 4.70 -16.69 16.26
C ILE A 227 5.18 -17.02 17.69
N ASP A 228 4.26 -16.93 18.65
CA ASP A 228 4.49 -17.41 20.01
C ASP A 228 3.95 -18.84 20.14
N ASN A 229 4.86 -19.79 20.26
CA ASN A 229 4.53 -21.21 20.34
C ASN A 229 3.72 -21.59 21.60
N LEU A 230 3.86 -20.83 22.68
CA LEU A 230 3.11 -21.07 23.93
C LEU A 230 1.62 -20.76 23.77
N LEU A 231 1.28 -19.87 22.81
CA LEU A 231 -0.09 -19.42 22.57
C LEU A 231 -0.80 -20.14 21.43
N LEU A 232 -0.16 -21.14 20.78
CA LEU A 232 -0.75 -21.86 19.64
C LEU A 232 -2.07 -22.58 19.94
N LYS A 233 -2.26 -22.99 21.19
CA LYS A 233 -3.46 -23.72 21.63
C LYS A 233 -4.46 -22.86 22.39
N THR A 234 -4.28 -21.54 22.41
CA THR A 234 -5.18 -20.62 23.12
C THR A 234 -6.54 -20.54 22.41
N PRO A 235 -7.64 -20.94 23.04
CA PRO A 235 -8.96 -20.88 22.43
C PRO A 235 -9.34 -19.46 22.03
N GLY A 236 -9.88 -19.29 20.82
CA GLY A 236 -10.26 -17.96 20.29
C GLY A 236 -9.10 -17.09 19.80
N TYR A 237 -7.86 -17.61 19.82
CA TYR A 237 -6.69 -16.90 19.32
C TYR A 237 -5.98 -17.68 18.22
N LYS A 238 -5.84 -17.08 17.05
CA LYS A 238 -5.12 -17.67 15.92
C LYS A 238 -4.00 -16.78 15.44
N GLN A 239 -2.78 -17.31 15.37
CA GLN A 239 -1.60 -16.61 14.87
C GLN A 239 -1.22 -17.07 13.46
N PHE A 240 -0.73 -16.15 12.64
CA PHE A 240 -0.10 -16.39 11.35
C PHE A 240 1.19 -15.56 11.25
N GLU A 241 2.23 -16.11 10.61
CA GLU A 241 3.39 -15.31 10.23
C GLU A 241 3.06 -14.37 9.07
N TYR A 242 2.38 -14.91 8.08
CA TYR A 242 1.97 -14.22 6.87
C TYR A 242 0.73 -14.89 6.29
N VAL A 243 -0.12 -14.09 5.66
CA VAL A 243 -1.31 -14.58 4.95
C VAL A 243 -1.32 -13.97 3.55
N LYS A 244 -1.50 -14.77 2.52
CA LYS A 244 -1.57 -14.31 1.12
C LYS A 244 -3.00 -14.47 0.59
N ASP A 245 -3.37 -15.65 0.18
CA ASP A 245 -4.62 -15.91 -0.55
C ASP A 245 -5.87 -15.83 0.34
N ASP A 246 -5.75 -16.24 1.61
CA ASP A 246 -6.83 -16.18 2.60
C ASP A 246 -7.00 -14.79 3.24
N LEU A 247 -6.17 -13.81 2.91
CA LEU A 247 -6.22 -12.47 3.53
C LEU A 247 -7.58 -11.79 3.30
N LYS A 248 -8.16 -11.95 2.11
CA LYS A 248 -9.50 -11.46 1.77
C LYS A 248 -10.58 -12.02 2.69
N ASP A 249 -10.49 -13.32 2.98
CA ASP A 249 -11.46 -14.03 3.83
C ASP A 249 -11.33 -13.58 5.28
N ILE A 250 -10.09 -13.42 5.77
CA ILE A 250 -9.82 -12.88 7.11
C ILE A 250 -10.34 -11.45 7.23
N PHE A 251 -10.14 -10.58 6.21
CA PHE A 251 -10.75 -9.24 6.21
C PHE A 251 -12.27 -9.32 6.21
N ALA A 252 -12.89 -10.21 5.44
CA ALA A 252 -14.34 -10.38 5.43
C ALA A 252 -14.88 -10.79 6.81
N MET A 253 -14.14 -11.64 7.53
CA MET A 253 -14.49 -12.09 8.87
C MET A 253 -14.31 -11.02 9.94
N ALA A 254 -13.29 -10.16 9.83
CA ALA A 254 -12.92 -9.18 10.84
C ALA A 254 -14.00 -8.10 11.04
N ASP A 255 -14.40 -7.86 12.28
CA ASP A 255 -15.31 -6.77 12.66
C ASP A 255 -14.57 -5.45 12.87
N ILE A 256 -13.38 -5.51 13.46
CA ILE A 256 -12.47 -4.37 13.67
C ILE A 256 -11.02 -4.81 13.43
N VAL A 257 -10.15 -3.85 13.11
CA VAL A 257 -8.75 -4.11 12.77
C VAL A 257 -7.80 -3.22 13.56
N VAL A 258 -6.75 -3.79 14.14
CA VAL A 258 -5.57 -3.05 14.64
C VAL A 258 -4.45 -3.17 13.62
N SER A 259 -3.92 -2.02 13.15
CA SER A 259 -2.94 -2.01 12.06
C SER A 259 -1.87 -0.93 12.22
N ARG A 260 -0.76 -1.09 11.50
CA ARG A 260 0.15 0.01 11.18
C ARG A 260 -0.50 0.98 10.19
N ALA A 261 0.00 2.22 10.13
CA ALA A 261 -0.52 3.27 9.25
C ALA A 261 0.26 3.44 7.93
N GLY A 262 0.67 2.33 7.32
CA GLY A 262 1.25 2.36 5.97
C GLY A 262 0.20 2.76 4.94
N ALA A 263 0.54 3.66 4.01
CA ALA A 263 -0.42 4.27 3.09
C ALA A 263 -1.31 3.26 2.33
N ASN A 264 -0.74 2.15 1.84
CA ASN A 264 -1.55 1.14 1.14
C ASN A 264 -2.50 0.40 2.10
N ALA A 265 -2.00 0.00 3.29
CA ALA A 265 -2.82 -0.72 4.26
C ALA A 265 -4.05 0.08 4.71
N ILE A 266 -3.86 1.37 5.01
CA ILE A 266 -5.00 2.21 5.43
C ILE A 266 -5.97 2.48 4.28
N CYS A 267 -5.49 2.57 3.02
CA CYS A 267 -6.36 2.66 1.85
C CYS A 267 -7.14 1.36 1.62
N GLU A 268 -6.55 0.19 1.86
CA GLU A 268 -7.25 -1.10 1.84
C GLU A 268 -8.34 -1.15 2.92
N LEU A 269 -8.04 -0.71 4.16
CA LEU A 269 -9.03 -0.63 5.24
C LEU A 269 -10.18 0.33 4.91
N LEU A 270 -9.89 1.48 4.28
CA LEU A 270 -10.88 2.43 3.81
C LEU A 270 -11.80 1.80 2.75
N ALA A 271 -11.24 1.15 1.74
CA ALA A 271 -12.01 0.50 0.68
C ALA A 271 -12.89 -0.64 1.20
N LEU A 272 -12.39 -1.40 2.17
CA LEU A 272 -13.12 -2.47 2.87
C LEU A 272 -14.09 -1.94 3.94
N LYS A 273 -14.08 -0.65 4.21
CA LYS A 273 -14.84 0.02 5.30
C LYS A 273 -14.64 -0.67 6.65
N LYS A 274 -13.41 -1.09 6.94
CA LYS A 274 -13.08 -1.77 8.19
C LYS A 274 -12.75 -0.75 9.29
N PRO A 275 -13.56 -0.65 10.35
CA PRO A 275 -13.25 0.17 11.52
C PRO A 275 -11.87 -0.23 12.04
N ASN A 276 -11.01 0.74 12.27
CA ASN A 276 -9.63 0.41 12.55
C ASN A 276 -8.99 1.33 13.59
N LEU A 277 -8.08 0.73 14.36
CA LEU A 277 -7.17 1.39 15.29
C LEU A 277 -5.78 1.37 14.69
N LEU A 278 -5.26 2.54 14.35
CA LEU A 278 -3.94 2.68 13.77
C LEU A 278 -2.88 2.92 14.85
N ILE A 279 -1.80 2.18 14.76
CA ILE A 279 -0.60 2.36 15.59
C ILE A 279 0.54 2.68 14.62
N PRO A 280 0.76 3.97 14.28
CA PRO A 280 1.81 4.37 13.37
C PRO A 280 3.19 4.05 13.95
N LEU A 281 4.14 3.76 13.07
CA LEU A 281 5.54 3.60 13.46
C LEU A 281 6.07 4.92 14.02
N SER A 282 6.77 4.88 15.16
CA SER A 282 7.27 6.07 15.85
C SER A 282 8.23 6.90 14.99
N ALA A 283 8.35 8.18 15.28
CA ALA A 283 9.25 9.10 14.57
C ALA A 283 10.72 8.68 14.67
N GLY A 284 11.13 8.04 15.77
CA GLY A 284 12.48 7.52 15.95
C GLY A 284 12.81 6.33 15.05
N ALA A 285 11.79 5.55 14.64
CA ALA A 285 11.94 4.37 13.80
C ALA A 285 11.62 4.62 12.32
N SER A 286 11.05 5.78 11.97
CA SER A 286 10.60 6.11 10.62
C SER A 286 10.85 7.57 10.25
N ARG A 287 10.39 7.97 9.05
CA ARG A 287 10.37 9.39 8.62
C ARG A 287 9.17 10.18 9.14
N GLY A 288 8.32 9.55 9.94
CA GLY A 288 7.05 10.13 10.38
C GLY A 288 5.91 10.02 9.35
N ASP A 289 6.15 9.45 8.17
CA ASP A 289 5.12 9.32 7.12
C ASP A 289 3.88 8.60 7.65
N GLN A 290 4.05 7.51 8.43
CA GLN A 290 2.92 6.79 9.01
C GLN A 290 2.14 7.62 10.05
N ILE A 291 2.81 8.46 10.82
CA ILE A 291 2.16 9.36 11.78
C ILE A 291 1.25 10.33 11.03
N LEU A 292 1.78 10.95 9.97
CA LEU A 292 1.01 11.88 9.14
C LEU A 292 -0.18 11.18 8.46
N ASN A 293 0.03 9.98 7.91
CA ASN A 293 -1.03 9.18 7.30
C ASN A 293 -2.14 8.86 8.31
N ALA A 294 -1.77 8.42 9.53
CA ALA A 294 -2.72 8.13 10.61
C ALA A 294 -3.53 9.36 11.01
N ARG A 295 -2.87 10.51 11.20
CA ARG A 295 -3.54 11.76 11.58
C ARG A 295 -4.50 12.27 10.49
N SER A 296 -4.17 12.10 9.21
CA SER A 296 -5.11 12.42 8.12
C SER A 296 -6.36 11.55 8.17
N PHE A 297 -6.22 10.25 8.42
CA PHE A 297 -7.36 9.33 8.53
C PHE A 297 -8.19 9.57 9.80
N GLU A 298 -7.55 9.90 10.91
CA GLU A 298 -8.22 10.29 12.15
C GLU A 298 -9.04 11.57 11.95
N ALA A 299 -8.46 12.60 11.35
CA ALA A 299 -9.14 13.86 11.07
C ALA A 299 -10.35 13.71 10.12
N GLN A 300 -10.32 12.72 9.22
CA GLN A 300 -11.44 12.39 8.35
C GLN A 300 -12.48 11.46 9.00
N GLY A 301 -12.26 11.03 10.24
CA GLY A 301 -13.14 10.12 10.96
C GLY A 301 -13.08 8.66 10.46
N PHE A 302 -12.02 8.26 9.76
CA PHE A 302 -11.89 6.90 9.22
C PHE A 302 -11.22 5.94 10.20
N SER A 303 -10.44 6.46 11.15
CA SER A 303 -9.61 5.65 12.06
C SER A 303 -9.54 6.25 13.44
N MET A 304 -9.32 5.39 14.45
CA MET A 304 -8.82 5.76 15.76
C MET A 304 -7.30 5.59 15.76
N VAL A 305 -6.56 6.38 16.54
CA VAL A 305 -5.09 6.35 16.55
C VAL A 305 -4.55 6.23 17.97
N ILE A 306 -3.52 5.41 18.16
CA ILE A 306 -2.64 5.40 19.33
C ILE A 306 -1.20 5.64 18.82
N ASP A 307 -0.49 6.62 19.35
CA ASP A 307 0.92 6.77 19.08
C ASP A 307 1.71 5.62 19.73
N GLU A 308 2.63 4.99 18.98
CA GLU A 308 3.36 3.82 19.44
C GLU A 308 4.08 4.04 20.77
N ASP A 309 4.57 5.25 21.03
CA ASP A 309 5.29 5.62 22.23
C ASP A 309 4.39 5.58 23.50
N TYR A 310 3.07 5.65 23.35
CA TYR A 310 2.09 5.54 24.43
C TYR A 310 1.37 4.19 24.47
N LEU A 311 1.73 3.27 23.58
CA LEU A 311 1.09 1.96 23.52
C LEU A 311 1.33 1.16 24.80
N SER A 312 0.25 0.78 25.46
CA SER A 312 0.26 -0.13 26.60
C SER A 312 -0.88 -1.14 26.47
N PRO A 313 -0.80 -2.30 27.12
CA PRO A 313 -1.89 -3.29 27.10
C PRO A 313 -3.23 -2.71 27.55
N GLY A 314 -3.24 -1.90 28.62
CA GLY A 314 -4.44 -1.26 29.14
C GLY A 314 -5.06 -0.29 28.16
N LEU A 315 -4.28 0.60 27.54
CA LEU A 315 -4.76 1.53 26.53
C LEU A 315 -5.23 0.81 25.26
N LEU A 316 -4.55 -0.27 24.86
CA LEU A 316 -4.98 -1.09 23.73
C LEU A 316 -6.38 -1.68 23.98
N ILE A 317 -6.60 -2.28 25.16
CA ILE A 317 -7.91 -2.84 25.54
C ILE A 317 -8.98 -1.75 25.50
N GLU A 318 -8.75 -0.60 26.15
CA GLU A 318 -9.69 0.53 26.17
C GLU A 318 -10.08 0.97 24.75
N LYS A 319 -9.09 1.19 23.89
CA LYS A 319 -9.30 1.70 22.52
C LYS A 319 -9.96 0.66 21.61
N VAL A 320 -9.64 -0.62 21.76
CA VAL A 320 -10.29 -1.71 21.02
C VAL A 320 -11.78 -1.78 21.36
N HIS A 321 -12.15 -1.71 22.63
CA HIS A 321 -13.55 -1.68 23.06
C HIS A 321 -14.27 -0.42 22.58
N ALA A 322 -13.65 0.75 22.73
CA ALA A 322 -14.22 2.02 22.26
C ALA A 322 -14.47 2.00 20.75
N LEU A 323 -13.50 1.49 19.96
CA LEU A 323 -13.62 1.33 18.51
C LEU A 323 -14.78 0.39 18.15
N TYR A 324 -14.88 -0.76 18.83
CA TYR A 324 -15.96 -1.72 18.57
C TYR A 324 -17.33 -1.13 18.87
N CYS A 325 -17.49 -0.44 19.99
CA CYS A 325 -18.74 0.23 20.36
C CYS A 325 -19.16 1.32 19.35
N SER A 326 -18.17 2.07 18.82
CA SER A 326 -18.42 3.16 17.87
C SER A 326 -18.21 2.77 16.39
N ARG A 327 -18.05 1.47 16.08
CA ARG A 327 -17.65 0.99 14.74
C ARG A 327 -18.54 1.49 13.60
N GLN A 328 -19.84 1.66 13.83
CA GLN A 328 -20.77 2.12 12.80
C GLN A 328 -20.44 3.56 12.35
N THR A 329 -20.00 4.42 13.26
CA THR A 329 -19.60 5.80 12.94
C THR A 329 -18.44 5.82 11.94
N TYR A 330 -17.45 4.94 12.13
CA TYR A 330 -16.32 4.79 11.20
C TYR A 330 -16.75 4.23 9.84
N ILE A 331 -17.62 3.21 9.83
CA ILE A 331 -18.18 2.63 8.59
C ILE A 331 -18.90 3.71 7.78
N ASP A 332 -19.74 4.50 8.43
CA ASP A 332 -20.53 5.56 7.79
C ASP A 332 -19.63 6.68 7.24
N ALA A 333 -18.59 7.07 7.99
CA ALA A 333 -17.61 8.05 7.54
C ALA A 333 -16.84 7.55 6.31
N MET A 334 -16.32 6.31 6.36
CA MET A 334 -15.63 5.68 5.25
C MET A 334 -16.56 5.50 4.02
N GLY A 335 -17.85 5.21 4.25
CA GLY A 335 -18.85 5.06 3.20
C GLY A 335 -19.11 6.34 2.39
N LYS A 336 -18.86 7.51 2.97
CA LYS A 336 -18.98 8.83 2.31
C LYS A 336 -17.72 9.24 1.55
N SER A 337 -16.62 8.52 1.72
CA SER A 337 -15.36 8.85 1.05
C SER A 337 -15.43 8.61 -0.46
N ARG A 338 -14.87 9.56 -1.24
CA ARG A 338 -14.68 9.41 -2.68
C ARG A 338 -13.37 8.71 -3.05
N GLN A 339 -12.54 8.34 -2.07
CA GLN A 339 -11.20 7.76 -2.25
C GLN A 339 -11.20 6.22 -2.28
N THR A 340 -12.36 5.60 -2.40
CA THR A 340 -12.52 4.15 -2.15
C THR A 340 -12.11 3.23 -3.29
N ASN A 341 -11.94 3.73 -4.54
CA ASN A 341 -11.49 2.87 -5.63
C ASN A 341 -10.76 3.64 -6.74
N ALA A 342 -9.45 3.75 -6.60
CA ALA A 342 -8.60 4.39 -7.60
C ALA A 342 -8.50 3.60 -8.90
N CYS A 343 -8.70 2.29 -8.90
CA CYS A 343 -8.57 1.46 -10.11
C CYS A 343 -9.49 1.93 -11.23
N LEU A 344 -10.74 2.33 -10.91
CA LEU A 344 -11.71 2.84 -11.88
C LEU A 344 -11.29 4.19 -12.49
N LEU A 345 -10.56 5.03 -11.75
CA LEU A 345 -10.12 6.34 -12.24
C LEU A 345 -8.94 6.25 -13.21
N TYR A 346 -8.10 5.22 -13.09
CA TYR A 346 -6.95 5.04 -13.99
C TYR A 346 -7.34 4.46 -15.35
N THR A 347 -8.46 3.78 -15.43
CA THR A 347 -8.98 3.16 -16.66
C THR A 347 -9.98 4.04 -17.38
N SER A 348 -10.56 5.05 -16.71
CA SER A 348 -11.62 5.93 -17.20
C SER A 348 -11.17 7.11 -18.10
N PRO A 349 -9.97 7.72 -18.00
CA PRO A 349 -9.61 8.77 -18.94
C PRO A 349 -9.26 8.15 -20.29
N SER A 350 -10.10 8.43 -21.30
CA SER A 350 -9.75 8.16 -22.69
C SER A 350 -8.37 8.80 -22.99
N PRO A 351 -7.49 8.13 -23.76
CA PRO A 351 -6.25 8.75 -24.26
C PRO A 351 -6.48 10.08 -25.00
N ARG A 352 -7.72 10.33 -25.48
CA ARG A 352 -8.14 11.61 -26.08
C ARG A 352 -8.25 12.72 -25.04
N ASP A 353 -8.69 12.44 -23.83
CA ASP A 353 -8.82 13.42 -22.75
C ASP A 353 -7.44 13.78 -22.17
N MET A 354 -6.49 12.85 -22.23
CA MET A 354 -5.09 13.11 -21.86
C MET A 354 -4.32 13.91 -22.93
N ARG A 355 -4.82 14.00 -24.18
CA ARG A 355 -4.19 14.78 -25.26
C ARG A 355 -4.74 16.21 -25.39
N ARG A 356 -5.88 16.53 -24.78
CA ARG A 356 -6.61 17.80 -24.97
C ARG A 356 -6.51 18.81 -23.83
N SER A 357 -5.75 18.54 -22.77
CA SER A 357 -5.54 19.50 -21.66
C SER A 357 -4.09 19.90 -21.51
#